data_3fb24c9a31d753969662acf93e3eceef
#
_entry.id   3fb24c9a31d753969662acf93e3eceef
#
_cell.length_a   1.000
_cell.length_b   1.000
_cell.length_c   1.000
_cell.angle_alpha   90.00
_cell.angle_beta   90.00
_cell.angle_gamma   90.00
#
_symmetry.space_group_name_H-M   'P 1'
#
loop_
_entity.id
_entity.type
_entity.pdbx_description
1 polymer ?
#
loop_
_entity_poly.entity_id
_entity_poly.type
_entity_poly.pdbx_seq_one_letter_code
_entity_poly.pdbx_strand_id
1 'polypeptide(L)'
;ERQKEPFVGPAGQKLDGILKAMGLEREAVYISNIVKFRPAMPKQTTNNRKPTPEEMACCLSFVREEVRIVKPKCIVALGASAAEGLLGQTGAVGKMRNEWHEFEGIPARVTYHPAYLLHGNAGLKDKRMIWEDMLEVMEKLGLPISEKQQGFFLPK
;
A
#
# COMPACT_ATOMS: atom_id res chain seq x y z
N GLU A 1 -8.92 -1.54 -15.09
CA GLU A 1 -8.78 -0.96 -16.45
C GLU A 1 -10.10 -0.38 -16.97
N ARG A 2 -11.24 -1.08 -16.79
CA ARG A 2 -12.56 -0.59 -17.25
C ARG A 2 -13.00 0.70 -16.55
N GLN A 3 -12.69 0.89 -15.27
CA GLN A 3 -13.08 2.06 -14.48
C GLN A 3 -12.01 3.15 -14.47
N LYS A 4 -10.84 2.92 -15.08
CA LYS A 4 -9.66 3.83 -15.12
C LYS A 4 -9.19 4.32 -13.75
N GLU A 5 -9.53 3.57 -12.69
CA GLU A 5 -9.13 3.84 -11.31
C GLU A 5 -8.28 2.70 -10.74
N PRO A 6 -7.29 2.99 -9.89
CA PRO A 6 -6.54 1.96 -9.20
C PRO A 6 -7.37 1.30 -8.09
N PHE A 7 -7.08 0.05 -7.77
CA PHE A 7 -7.67 -0.66 -6.63
C PHE A 7 -9.23 -0.72 -6.63
N VAL A 8 -9.82 -1.08 -7.78
CA VAL A 8 -11.29 -1.28 -7.92
C VAL A 8 -11.72 -2.75 -7.85
N GLY A 9 -10.76 -3.67 -7.78
CA GLY A 9 -11.01 -5.12 -7.64
C GLY A 9 -11.09 -5.58 -6.19
N PRO A 10 -11.08 -6.93 -5.93
CA PRO A 10 -11.16 -7.50 -4.58
C PRO A 10 -10.11 -6.96 -3.60
N ALA A 11 -8.87 -6.75 -4.05
CA ALA A 11 -7.82 -6.12 -3.24
C ALA A 11 -8.16 -4.67 -2.88
N GLY A 12 -8.81 -3.94 -3.79
CA GLY A 12 -9.30 -2.59 -3.53
C GLY A 12 -10.38 -2.55 -2.45
N GLN A 13 -11.31 -3.50 -2.47
CA GLN A 13 -12.32 -3.62 -1.41
C GLN A 13 -11.69 -3.89 -0.03
N LYS A 14 -10.58 -4.66 0.02
CA LYS A 14 -9.81 -4.85 1.26
C LYS A 14 -9.15 -3.54 1.70
N LEU A 15 -8.59 -2.77 0.76
CA LEU A 15 -8.01 -1.46 1.05
C LEU A 15 -9.09 -0.49 1.59
N ASP A 16 -10.25 -0.44 0.97
CA ASP A 16 -11.37 0.39 1.43
C ASP A 16 -11.79 0.02 2.86
N GLY A 17 -11.83 -1.27 3.18
CA GLY A 17 -12.08 -1.75 4.54
C GLY A 17 -11.02 -1.33 5.56
N ILE A 18 -9.74 -1.32 5.15
CA ILE A 18 -8.62 -0.84 5.98
C ILE A 18 -8.77 0.67 6.22
N LEU A 19 -8.99 1.47 5.18
CA LEU A 19 -9.19 2.92 5.30
C LEU A 19 -10.37 3.24 6.21
N LYS A 20 -11.51 2.58 6.03
CA LYS A 20 -12.68 2.75 6.88
C LYS A 20 -12.38 2.41 8.36
N ALA A 21 -11.59 1.37 8.61
CA ALA A 21 -11.17 1.01 9.97
C ALA A 21 -10.25 2.08 10.60
N MET A 22 -9.50 2.83 9.77
CA MET A 22 -8.71 4.00 10.19
C MET A 22 -9.56 5.26 10.40
N GLY A 23 -10.85 5.24 10.01
CA GLY A 23 -11.72 6.41 10.03
C GLY A 23 -11.53 7.32 8.81
N LEU A 24 -11.01 6.79 7.71
CA LEU A 24 -10.77 7.52 6.47
C LEU A 24 -11.71 7.04 5.37
N GLU A 25 -12.27 7.97 4.62
CA GLU A 25 -12.95 7.68 3.37
C GLU A 25 -11.93 7.56 2.24
N ARG A 26 -12.29 6.83 1.17
CA ARG A 26 -11.41 6.63 0.01
C ARG A 26 -10.97 7.94 -0.63
N GLU A 27 -11.85 8.93 -0.63
CA GLU A 27 -11.65 10.27 -1.19
C GLU A 27 -10.67 11.12 -0.35
N ALA A 28 -10.42 10.74 0.90
CA ALA A 28 -9.46 11.40 1.77
C ALA A 28 -8.01 11.03 1.48
N VAL A 29 -7.79 10.02 0.63
CA VAL A 29 -6.47 9.51 0.26
C VAL A 29 -6.27 9.53 -1.25
N TYR A 30 -5.01 9.68 -1.67
CA TYR A 30 -4.62 9.54 -3.06
C TYR A 30 -4.06 8.13 -3.28
N ILE A 31 -4.63 7.37 -4.20
CA ILE A 31 -4.23 6.01 -4.51
C ILE A 31 -3.61 5.97 -5.90
N SER A 32 -2.41 5.44 -6.00
CA SER A 32 -1.67 5.33 -7.26
C SER A 32 -0.92 4.02 -7.37
N ASN A 33 -0.29 3.79 -8.51
CA ASN A 33 0.59 2.67 -8.78
C ASN A 33 1.97 3.16 -9.19
N ILE A 34 3.02 2.40 -8.86
CA ILE A 34 4.39 2.70 -9.29
C ILE A 34 4.46 2.72 -10.82
N VAL A 35 3.92 1.71 -11.51
CA VAL A 35 3.83 1.70 -12.97
C VAL A 35 2.45 2.20 -13.42
N LYS A 36 2.44 3.03 -14.46
CA LYS A 36 1.22 3.65 -15.01
C LYS A 36 0.59 2.83 -16.14
N PHE A 37 1.12 1.65 -16.40
CA PHE A 37 0.63 0.70 -17.40
C PHE A 37 0.68 -0.72 -16.84
N ARG A 38 -0.06 -1.61 -17.46
CA ARG A 38 -0.01 -3.03 -17.12
C ARG A 38 1.19 -3.69 -17.81
N PRO A 39 2.16 -4.26 -17.06
CA PRO A 39 3.27 -4.97 -17.67
C PRO A 39 2.79 -6.07 -18.60
N ALA A 40 3.25 -6.07 -19.85
CA ALA A 40 2.86 -7.05 -20.85
C ALA A 40 3.46 -8.43 -20.56
N MET A 41 2.71 -9.48 -20.86
CA MET A 41 3.17 -10.86 -20.78
C MET A 41 2.51 -11.73 -21.87
N PRO A 42 3.17 -12.81 -22.33
CA PRO A 42 2.58 -13.71 -23.29
C PRO A 42 1.25 -14.31 -22.79
N LYS A 43 0.26 -14.42 -23.66
CA LYS A 43 -1.07 -14.98 -23.35
C LYS A 43 -1.72 -14.32 -22.11
N GLN A 44 -1.60 -13.01 -22.01
CA GLN A 44 -2.11 -12.24 -20.89
C GLN A 44 -3.65 -12.31 -20.82
N THR A 45 -4.17 -12.74 -19.67
CA THR A 45 -5.60 -12.75 -19.35
C THR A 45 -5.86 -11.86 -18.14
N THR A 46 -6.22 -12.43 -16.99
CA THR A 46 -6.38 -11.71 -15.71
C THR A 46 -5.11 -11.69 -14.86
N ASN A 47 -4.12 -12.51 -15.22
CA ASN A 47 -2.84 -12.63 -14.54
C ASN A 47 -1.96 -11.39 -14.76
N ASN A 48 -1.16 -11.08 -13.76
CA ASN A 48 -0.18 -10.00 -13.79
C ASN A 48 1.19 -10.54 -13.40
N ARG A 49 2.24 -9.95 -13.95
CA ARG A 49 3.60 -10.14 -13.47
C ARG A 49 4.09 -8.92 -12.70
N LYS A 50 5.11 -9.10 -11.89
CA LYS A 50 5.84 -8.00 -11.28
C LYS A 50 6.45 -7.11 -12.39
N PRO A 51 6.38 -5.78 -12.27
CA PRO A 51 7.12 -4.87 -13.13
C PRO A 51 8.63 -5.10 -13.02
N THR A 52 9.37 -4.90 -14.10
CA THR A 52 10.84 -4.88 -14.03
C THR A 52 11.36 -3.58 -13.39
N PRO A 53 12.61 -3.55 -12.90
CA PRO A 53 13.20 -2.32 -12.38
C PRO A 53 13.18 -1.17 -13.39
N GLU A 54 13.39 -1.47 -14.69
CA GLU A 54 13.37 -0.48 -15.77
C GLU A 54 11.96 0.08 -15.98
N GLU A 55 10.94 -0.77 -15.95
CA GLU A 55 9.53 -0.36 -16.04
C GLU A 55 9.13 0.53 -14.86
N MET A 56 9.60 0.20 -13.65
CA MET A 56 9.38 1.03 -12.47
C MET A 56 10.11 2.37 -12.58
N ALA A 57 11.36 2.35 -13.00
CA ALA A 57 12.19 3.54 -13.13
C ALA A 57 11.62 4.54 -14.15
N CYS A 58 11.12 4.07 -15.31
CA CYS A 58 10.53 4.95 -16.31
C CYS A 58 9.25 5.65 -15.83
N CYS A 59 8.54 5.09 -14.86
CA CYS A 59 7.33 5.68 -14.29
C CYS A 59 7.57 6.53 -13.04
N LEU A 60 8.77 6.47 -12.45
CA LEU A 60 9.06 7.11 -11.17
C LEU A 60 8.94 8.65 -11.23
N SER A 61 9.25 9.25 -12.37
CA SER A 61 9.06 10.70 -12.58
C SER A 61 7.59 11.12 -12.41
N PHE A 62 6.65 10.30 -12.89
CA PHE A 62 5.22 10.55 -12.68
C PHE A 62 4.83 10.44 -11.21
N VAL A 63 5.36 9.44 -10.49
CA VAL A 63 5.09 9.28 -9.05
C VAL A 63 5.64 10.48 -8.27
N ARG A 64 6.83 10.97 -8.59
CA ARG A 64 7.39 12.19 -7.98
C ARG A 64 6.50 13.40 -8.22
N GLU A 65 6.00 13.55 -9.44
CA GLU A 65 5.10 14.66 -9.77
C GLU A 65 3.75 14.56 -9.03
N GLU A 66 3.18 13.36 -8.93
CA GLU A 66 1.98 13.11 -8.11
C GLU A 66 2.22 13.51 -6.66
N VAL A 67 3.33 13.09 -6.06
CA VAL A 67 3.69 13.46 -4.69
C VAL A 67 3.87 14.96 -4.52
N ARG A 68 4.50 15.63 -5.51
CA ARG A 68 4.71 17.08 -5.51
C ARG A 68 3.38 17.85 -5.55
N ILE A 69 2.40 17.35 -6.32
CA ILE A 69 1.07 17.97 -6.47
C ILE A 69 0.21 17.70 -5.23
N VAL A 70 0.13 16.45 -4.81
CA VAL A 70 -0.73 16.00 -3.69
C VAL A 70 -0.20 16.48 -2.34
N LYS A 71 1.13 16.57 -2.19
CA LYS A 71 1.83 16.93 -0.94
C LYS A 71 1.33 16.11 0.25
N PRO A 72 1.38 14.77 0.18
CA PRO A 72 0.86 13.93 1.25
C PRO A 72 1.68 14.10 2.53
N LYS A 73 1.05 13.95 3.67
CA LYS A 73 1.73 13.96 4.98
C LYS A 73 2.46 12.64 5.26
N CYS A 74 2.03 11.57 4.61
CA CYS A 74 2.58 10.23 4.75
C CYS A 74 2.32 9.43 3.48
N ILE A 75 3.22 8.51 3.16
CA ILE A 75 3.09 7.57 2.03
C ILE A 75 3.03 6.15 2.59
N VAL A 76 2.15 5.33 2.03
CA VAL A 76 2.08 3.89 2.36
C VAL A 76 2.39 3.08 1.10
N ALA A 77 3.51 2.37 1.11
CA ALA A 77 3.91 1.46 0.04
C ALA A 77 3.31 0.06 0.28
N LEU A 78 2.37 -0.33 -0.58
CA LEU A 78 1.62 -1.58 -0.48
C LEU A 78 2.34 -2.72 -1.21
N GLY A 79 3.10 -3.49 -0.46
CA GLY A 79 3.80 -4.68 -0.95
C GLY A 79 5.21 -4.42 -1.49
N ALA A 80 5.91 -5.50 -1.83
CA ALA A 80 7.32 -5.46 -2.22
C ALA A 80 7.59 -4.63 -3.49
N SER A 81 6.71 -4.72 -4.49
CA SER A 81 6.89 -3.95 -5.75
C SER A 81 6.76 -2.44 -5.52
N ALA A 82 5.85 -2.03 -4.63
CA ALA A 82 5.71 -0.62 -4.27
C ALA A 82 6.94 -0.12 -3.48
N ALA A 83 7.44 -0.93 -2.53
CA ALA A 83 8.66 -0.61 -1.78
C ALA A 83 9.89 -0.50 -2.70
N GLU A 84 10.04 -1.44 -3.63
CA GLU A 84 11.16 -1.42 -4.59
C GLU A 84 11.10 -0.20 -5.51
N GLY A 85 9.95 0.06 -6.12
CA GLY A 85 9.78 1.17 -7.06
C GLY A 85 9.88 2.55 -6.39
N LEU A 86 9.39 2.69 -5.17
CA LEU A 86 9.40 3.96 -4.44
C LEU A 86 10.73 4.22 -3.72
N LEU A 87 11.25 3.21 -3.02
CA LEU A 87 12.36 3.34 -2.07
C LEU A 87 13.67 2.71 -2.59
N GLY A 88 13.63 2.00 -3.72
CA GLY A 88 14.77 1.24 -4.23
C GLY A 88 15.13 0.03 -3.36
N GLN A 89 14.27 -0.36 -2.41
CA GLN A 89 14.53 -1.44 -1.49
C GLN A 89 13.93 -2.75 -1.99
N THR A 90 14.78 -3.77 -2.07
CA THR A 90 14.38 -5.13 -2.44
C THR A 90 14.40 -6.04 -1.22
N GLY A 91 13.53 -7.05 -1.21
CA GLY A 91 13.49 -8.04 -0.14
C GLY A 91 12.09 -8.32 0.39
N ALA A 92 12.06 -8.94 1.56
CA ALA A 92 10.81 -9.32 2.21
C ALA A 92 10.14 -8.12 2.88
N VAL A 93 8.86 -7.91 2.60
CA VAL A 93 8.02 -6.88 3.23
C VAL A 93 8.12 -6.94 4.75
N GLY A 94 8.14 -8.14 5.33
CA GLY A 94 8.25 -8.34 6.79
C GLY A 94 9.49 -7.73 7.44
N LYS A 95 10.56 -7.50 6.69
CA LYS A 95 11.75 -6.79 7.19
C LYS A 95 11.59 -5.27 7.04
N MET A 96 11.03 -4.80 5.93
CA MET A 96 10.89 -3.38 5.62
C MET A 96 9.76 -2.70 6.41
N ARG A 97 8.72 -3.43 6.80
CA ARG A 97 7.54 -2.89 7.49
C ARG A 97 7.79 -2.40 8.93
N ASN A 98 8.88 -2.79 9.54
CA ASN A 98 9.14 -2.49 10.96
C ASN A 98 9.81 -1.13 11.21
N GLU A 99 10.08 -0.38 10.15
CA GLU A 99 10.74 0.92 10.24
C GLU A 99 10.05 1.96 9.34
N TRP A 100 10.33 3.22 9.60
CA TRP A 100 9.95 4.33 8.75
C TRP A 100 11.04 4.58 7.72
N HIS A 101 10.60 4.80 6.50
CA HIS A 101 11.42 5.20 5.36
C HIS A 101 11.08 6.63 4.97
N GLU A 102 11.74 7.15 3.95
CA GLU A 102 11.49 8.48 3.41
C GLU A 102 11.49 8.45 1.89
N PHE A 103 10.56 9.17 1.28
CA PHE A 103 10.54 9.43 -0.16
C PHE A 103 10.26 10.92 -0.39
N GLU A 104 11.18 11.63 -1.08
CA GLU A 104 11.07 13.07 -1.35
C GLU A 104 10.81 13.91 -0.08
N GLY A 105 11.44 13.56 1.03
CA GLY A 105 11.27 14.23 2.30
C GLY A 105 9.98 13.86 3.07
N ILE A 106 9.19 12.92 2.54
CA ILE A 106 7.92 12.51 3.14
C ILE A 106 8.08 11.14 3.80
N PRO A 107 7.61 10.98 5.06
CA PRO A 107 7.69 9.69 5.74
C PRO A 107 6.88 8.63 4.99
N ALA A 108 7.49 7.47 4.78
CA ALA A 108 6.91 6.36 4.06
C ALA A 108 6.90 5.09 4.93
N ARG A 109 5.76 4.41 4.98
CA ARG A 109 5.59 3.12 5.64
C ARG A 109 5.42 2.02 4.60
N VAL A 110 6.11 0.90 4.78
CA VAL A 110 5.90 -0.31 3.96
C VAL A 110 4.96 -1.24 4.70
N THR A 111 4.00 -1.83 4.01
CA THR A 111 3.12 -2.87 4.54
C THR A 111 2.82 -3.92 3.47
N TYR A 112 2.14 -5.00 3.86
CA TYR A 112 1.71 -6.02 2.90
C TYR A 112 0.64 -5.47 1.95
N HIS A 113 0.67 -5.93 0.70
CA HIS A 113 -0.37 -5.58 -0.26
C HIS A 113 -1.72 -6.15 0.20
N PRO A 114 -2.85 -5.41 0.05
CA PRO A 114 -4.17 -5.90 0.47
C PRO A 114 -4.58 -7.24 -0.13
N ALA A 115 -4.08 -7.59 -1.32
CA ALA A 115 -4.28 -8.90 -1.93
C ALA A 115 -3.74 -10.06 -1.08
N TYR A 116 -2.78 -9.80 -0.19
CA TYR A 116 -2.28 -10.79 0.76
C TYR A 116 -3.39 -11.35 1.65
N LEU A 117 -4.39 -10.53 1.96
CA LEU A 117 -5.58 -10.92 2.74
C LEU A 117 -6.63 -11.70 1.94
N LEU A 118 -6.44 -11.85 0.62
CA LEU A 118 -7.35 -12.62 -0.25
C LEU A 118 -6.97 -14.10 -0.31
N HIS A 119 -5.76 -14.45 0.11
CA HIS A 119 -5.34 -15.85 0.17
C HIS A 119 -6.12 -16.58 1.27
N GLY A 120 -6.64 -17.77 0.96
CA GLY A 120 -7.55 -18.51 1.83
C GLY A 120 -7.01 -18.87 3.22
N ASN A 121 -5.71 -18.71 3.44
CA ASN A 121 -5.03 -18.95 4.71
C ASN A 121 -4.73 -17.67 5.50
N ALA A 122 -5.18 -16.50 5.04
CA ALA A 122 -4.95 -15.24 5.76
C ALA A 122 -5.70 -15.25 7.11
N GLY A 123 -4.95 -15.39 8.18
CA GLY A 123 -5.44 -15.50 9.55
C GLY A 123 -5.52 -14.14 10.26
N LEU A 124 -5.89 -14.20 11.55
CA LEU A 124 -5.90 -13.01 12.42
C LEU A 124 -4.51 -12.37 12.51
N LYS A 125 -3.44 -13.17 12.52
CA LYS A 125 -2.06 -12.69 12.56
C LYS A 125 -1.71 -11.80 11.36
N ASP A 126 -2.14 -12.20 10.15
CA ASP A 126 -1.87 -11.45 8.93
C ASP A 126 -2.62 -10.10 8.94
N LYS A 127 -3.87 -10.13 9.38
CA LYS A 127 -4.67 -8.92 9.57
C LYS A 127 -4.05 -8.01 10.62
N ARG A 128 -3.56 -8.58 11.72
CA ARG A 128 -2.90 -7.83 12.79
C ARG A 128 -1.64 -7.14 12.30
N MET A 129 -0.78 -7.82 11.54
CA MET A 129 0.43 -7.24 11.00
C MET A 129 0.15 -5.99 10.14
N ILE A 130 -0.82 -6.08 9.23
CA ILE A 130 -1.20 -4.91 8.42
C ILE A 130 -1.81 -3.82 9.31
N TRP A 131 -2.62 -4.19 10.28
CA TRP A 131 -3.25 -3.22 11.17
C TRP A 131 -2.24 -2.48 12.05
N GLU A 132 -1.21 -3.14 12.54
CA GLU A 132 -0.11 -2.50 13.27
C GLU A 132 0.60 -1.44 12.42
N ASP A 133 0.85 -1.72 11.14
CA ASP A 133 1.39 -0.71 10.24
C ASP A 133 0.45 0.49 10.07
N MET A 134 -0.86 0.24 10.03
CA MET A 134 -1.85 1.32 9.94
C MET A 134 -1.98 2.13 11.22
N LEU A 135 -1.84 1.52 12.39
CA LEU A 135 -1.77 2.25 13.66
C LEU A 135 -0.59 3.22 13.69
N GLU A 136 0.59 2.79 13.23
CA GLU A 136 1.76 3.66 13.07
C GLU A 136 1.50 4.83 12.10
N VAL A 137 0.80 4.56 10.99
CA VAL A 137 0.40 5.60 10.03
C VAL A 137 -0.59 6.57 10.66
N MET A 138 -1.58 6.07 11.39
CA MET A 138 -2.57 6.91 12.10
C MET A 138 -1.88 7.83 13.12
N GLU A 139 -0.95 7.29 13.89
CA GLU A 139 -0.15 8.06 14.84
C GLU A 139 0.68 9.14 14.14
N LYS A 140 1.37 8.78 13.07
CA LYS A 140 2.14 9.73 12.24
C LYS A 140 1.27 10.86 11.66
N LEU A 141 0.03 10.58 11.31
CA LEU A 141 -0.93 11.55 10.80
C LEU A 141 -1.63 12.37 11.89
N GLY A 142 -1.44 12.00 13.17
CA GLY A 142 -2.16 12.62 14.29
C GLY A 142 -3.65 12.29 14.33
N LEU A 143 -4.05 11.14 13.76
CA LEU A 143 -5.43 10.68 13.82
C LEU A 143 -5.76 10.09 15.20
N PRO A 144 -6.99 10.26 15.70
CA PRO A 144 -7.39 9.64 16.96
C PRO A 144 -7.43 8.12 16.83
N ILE A 145 -6.86 7.44 17.83
CA ILE A 145 -6.83 5.97 17.90
C ILE A 145 -7.61 5.55 19.16
N SER A 146 -8.73 4.88 18.95
CA SER A 146 -9.54 4.35 20.06
C SER A 146 -8.96 3.05 20.63
N GLU A 147 -9.28 2.72 21.88
CA GLU A 147 -8.93 1.44 22.50
C GLU A 147 -9.41 0.24 21.66
N LYS A 148 -10.60 0.36 21.07
CA LYS A 148 -11.13 -0.66 20.16
C LYS A 148 -10.22 -0.87 18.95
N GLN A 149 -9.72 0.19 18.33
CA GLN A 149 -8.81 0.10 17.19
C GLN A 149 -7.45 -0.49 17.62
N GLN A 150 -6.94 -0.13 18.79
CA GLN A 150 -5.72 -0.75 19.32
C GLN A 150 -5.88 -2.26 19.50
N GLY A 151 -7.07 -2.72 19.89
CA GLY A 151 -7.39 -4.13 20.11
C GLY A 151 -7.77 -4.93 18.88
N PHE A 152 -7.85 -4.34 17.68
CA PHE A 152 -8.23 -5.08 16.48
C PHE A 152 -7.25 -6.21 16.16
N PHE A 153 -7.81 -7.40 15.91
CA PHE A 153 -7.08 -8.61 15.51
C PHE A 153 -6.06 -9.12 16.55
N LEU A 154 -6.13 -8.68 17.79
CA LEU A 154 -5.41 -9.33 18.87
C LEU A 154 -6.01 -10.70 19.18
N PRO A 155 -5.20 -11.71 19.53
CA PRO A 155 -5.73 -12.96 20.04
C PRO A 155 -6.53 -12.70 21.32
N LYS A 156 -7.65 -13.41 21.45
CA LYS A 156 -8.44 -13.40 22.68
C LYS A 156 -7.75 -14.21 23.76
#